data_a9c881ea8a343c143035aa506df44bbb
#
_entry.id   a9c881ea8a343c143035aa506df44bbb
#
_cell.length_a   1.000
_cell.length_b   1.000
_cell.length_c   1.000
_cell.angle_alpha   90.00
_cell.angle_beta   90.00
_cell.angle_gamma   90.00
#
_symmetry.space_group_name_H-M   'P 1'
#
loop_
_entity.id
_entity.type
_entity.pdbx_description
1 polymer ?
#
loop_
_entity_poly.entity_id
_entity_poly.type
_entity_poly.pdbx_seq_one_letter_code
_entity_poly.pdbx_strand_id
1 'polypeptide(L)'
;MDHASSTVELNPISEEDLPFWKELLAQQETREHQPLQERTEEELRQHLKRYTEHNLGHPHHREYKWVVIDAESLERVGEVSFDKLDIGQKIGRIGYSVHPQCWRKGFGTAAVGAMVDKIFNKSDCQRIEAECSIHNSASSRVLEKNGFTREGTKRGYLEIHGVRVDHYSFGLLKEDWEKQR
;
A
#
# COMPACT_ATOMS: atom_id res chain seq x y z
N MET A 1 -20.39 18.30 5.79
CA MET A 1 -20.69 16.91 6.17
C MET A 1 -19.37 16.29 6.55
N ASP A 2 -19.14 16.11 7.84
CA ASP A 2 -17.97 15.42 8.34
C ASP A 2 -18.02 13.98 7.82
N HIS A 3 -17.15 13.65 6.89
CA HIS A 3 -16.91 12.24 6.58
C HIS A 3 -16.28 11.65 7.84
N ALA A 4 -17.02 10.81 8.54
CA ALA A 4 -16.49 10.00 9.61
C ALA A 4 -15.19 9.37 9.09
N SER A 5 -14.07 9.63 9.77
CA SER A 5 -12.77 9.08 9.39
C SER A 5 -12.88 7.57 9.54
N SER A 6 -12.84 6.85 8.42
CA SER A 6 -12.83 5.39 8.47
C SER A 6 -11.65 4.93 9.32
N THR A 7 -11.90 4.06 10.28
CA THR A 7 -10.88 3.45 11.12
C THR A 7 -10.56 2.06 10.58
N VAL A 8 -9.29 1.75 10.45
CA VAL A 8 -8.86 0.45 9.92
C VAL A 8 -7.85 -0.23 10.85
N GLU A 9 -7.82 -1.56 10.77
CA GLU A 9 -6.78 -2.39 11.35
C GLU A 9 -5.95 -3.04 10.24
N LEU A 10 -4.64 -3.19 10.47
CA LEU A 10 -3.73 -3.87 9.57
C LEU A 10 -3.33 -5.22 10.18
N ASN A 11 -3.89 -6.30 9.65
CA ASN A 11 -3.56 -7.64 10.06
C ASN A 11 -2.55 -8.27 9.07
N PRO A 12 -1.50 -8.95 9.55
CA PRO A 12 -0.61 -9.69 8.66
C PRO A 12 -1.40 -10.61 7.75
N ILE A 13 -1.11 -10.58 6.44
CA ILE A 13 -1.83 -11.42 5.48
C ILE A 13 -1.59 -12.90 5.75
N SER A 14 -2.64 -13.72 5.65
CA SER A 14 -2.63 -15.14 5.98
C SER A 14 -3.38 -15.99 4.95
N GLU A 15 -3.38 -17.30 5.13
CA GLU A 15 -4.16 -18.25 4.31
C GLU A 15 -5.66 -17.89 4.27
N GLU A 16 -6.21 -17.37 5.35
CA GLU A 16 -7.63 -16.99 5.45
C GLU A 16 -8.00 -15.81 4.54
N ASP A 17 -7.01 -15.04 4.11
CA ASP A 17 -7.18 -13.86 3.27
C ASP A 17 -7.10 -14.18 1.76
N LEU A 18 -6.70 -15.39 1.38
CA LEU A 18 -6.52 -15.78 -0.02
C LEU A 18 -7.77 -15.57 -0.88
N PRO A 19 -8.99 -15.93 -0.44
CA PRO A 19 -10.20 -15.67 -1.23
C PRO A 19 -10.42 -14.19 -1.50
N PHE A 20 -10.27 -13.33 -0.49
CA PHE A 20 -10.38 -11.89 -0.63
C PHE A 20 -9.27 -11.33 -1.53
N TRP A 21 -8.03 -11.75 -1.34
CA TRP A 21 -6.90 -11.28 -2.16
C TRP A 21 -7.08 -11.64 -3.63
N LYS A 22 -7.55 -12.86 -3.92
CA LYS A 22 -7.90 -13.29 -5.27
C LYS A 22 -9.01 -12.41 -5.88
N GLU A 23 -10.09 -12.18 -5.12
CA GLU A 23 -11.20 -11.32 -5.54
C GLU A 23 -10.73 -9.89 -5.83
N LEU A 24 -9.93 -9.30 -4.95
CA LEU A 24 -9.37 -7.96 -5.14
C LEU A 24 -8.56 -7.84 -6.43
N LEU A 25 -7.71 -8.83 -6.74
CA LEU A 25 -6.91 -8.85 -7.96
C LEU A 25 -7.74 -9.15 -9.22
N ALA A 26 -8.90 -9.78 -9.10
CA ALA A 26 -9.82 -10.02 -10.21
C ALA A 26 -10.59 -8.76 -10.64
N GLN A 27 -10.68 -7.73 -9.77
CA GLN A 27 -11.33 -6.47 -10.13
C GLN A 27 -10.54 -5.73 -11.22
N GLN A 28 -11.21 -5.38 -12.31
CA GLN A 28 -10.57 -4.64 -13.42
C GLN A 28 -10.06 -3.28 -12.93
N GLU A 29 -10.84 -2.60 -12.11
CA GLU A 29 -10.52 -1.28 -11.55
C GLU A 29 -9.25 -1.32 -10.68
N THR A 30 -9.04 -2.40 -9.93
CA THR A 30 -7.80 -2.59 -9.14
C THR A 30 -6.57 -2.65 -10.03
N ARG A 31 -6.70 -3.23 -11.23
CA ARG A 31 -5.61 -3.40 -12.20
C ARG A 31 -5.46 -2.24 -13.18
N GLU A 32 -6.39 -1.29 -13.20
CA GLU A 32 -6.42 -0.20 -14.18
C GLU A 32 -5.14 0.66 -14.17
N HIS A 33 -4.60 0.89 -12.97
CA HIS A 33 -3.44 1.78 -12.77
C HIS A 33 -2.20 1.07 -12.24
N GLN A 34 -2.23 -0.27 -12.17
CA GLN A 34 -1.14 -1.07 -11.59
C GLN A 34 -0.84 -2.28 -12.49
N PRO A 35 0.42 -2.72 -12.57
CA PRO A 35 0.81 -3.89 -13.36
C PRO A 35 0.45 -5.20 -12.62
N LEU A 36 -0.74 -5.26 -12.06
CA LEU A 36 -1.25 -6.43 -11.36
C LEU A 36 -1.92 -7.40 -12.35
N GLN A 37 -1.91 -8.67 -12.00
CA GLN A 37 -2.51 -9.75 -12.78
C GLN A 37 -3.46 -10.56 -11.90
N GLU A 38 -4.48 -11.13 -12.53
CA GLU A 38 -5.29 -12.16 -11.88
C GLU A 38 -4.41 -13.36 -11.53
N ARG A 39 -4.70 -13.98 -10.37
CA ARG A 39 -3.97 -15.15 -9.89
C ARG A 39 -4.92 -16.17 -9.32
N THR A 40 -4.55 -17.43 -9.44
CA THR A 40 -5.21 -18.52 -8.74
C THR A 40 -4.86 -18.47 -7.24
N GLU A 41 -5.66 -19.12 -6.40
CA GLU A 41 -5.33 -19.22 -4.97
C GLU A 41 -4.00 -19.94 -4.72
N GLU A 42 -3.65 -20.94 -5.55
CA GLU A 42 -2.38 -21.64 -5.41
C GLU A 42 -1.18 -20.71 -5.71
N GLU A 43 -1.28 -19.87 -6.75
CA GLU A 43 -0.24 -18.86 -7.02
C GLU A 43 -0.15 -17.85 -5.87
N LEU A 44 -1.28 -17.42 -5.31
CA LEU A 44 -1.30 -16.52 -4.15
C LEU A 44 -0.72 -17.18 -2.90
N ARG A 45 -0.99 -18.47 -2.67
CA ARG A 45 -0.40 -19.24 -1.59
C ARG A 45 1.13 -19.32 -1.72
N GLN A 46 1.66 -19.47 -2.94
CA GLN A 46 3.10 -19.39 -3.17
C GLN A 46 3.66 -17.99 -2.89
N HIS A 47 2.92 -16.93 -3.27
CA HIS A 47 3.29 -15.56 -2.95
C HIS A 47 3.26 -15.27 -1.44
N LEU A 48 2.29 -15.84 -0.72
CA LEU A 48 2.14 -15.66 0.72
C LEU A 48 3.40 -16.07 1.50
N LYS A 49 4.16 -17.05 1.00
CA LYS A 49 5.42 -17.49 1.62
C LYS A 49 6.47 -16.37 1.74
N ARG A 50 6.33 -15.27 1.00
CA ARG A 50 7.22 -14.10 1.05
C ARG A 50 6.90 -13.18 2.24
N TYR A 51 5.74 -13.32 2.85
CA TYR A 51 5.20 -12.41 3.87
C TYR A 51 5.05 -13.06 5.24
N THR A 52 5.90 -14.04 5.56
CA THR A 52 5.83 -14.82 6.81
C THR A 52 6.43 -14.10 8.01
N GLU A 53 7.28 -13.10 7.78
CA GLU A 53 7.86 -12.29 8.85
C GLU A 53 7.00 -11.07 9.11
N HIS A 54 6.71 -10.79 10.37
CA HIS A 54 5.86 -9.68 10.80
C HIS A 54 6.60 -8.62 11.61
N ASN A 55 7.85 -8.92 12.01
CA ASN A 55 8.69 -7.97 12.71
C ASN A 55 9.38 -7.01 11.72
N LEU A 56 8.89 -5.78 11.63
CA LEU A 56 9.46 -4.74 10.76
C LEU A 56 10.92 -4.39 11.10
N GLY A 57 11.38 -4.68 12.32
CA GLY A 57 12.76 -4.53 12.74
C GLY A 57 13.70 -5.67 12.28
N HIS A 58 13.18 -6.75 11.67
CA HIS A 58 13.99 -7.87 11.22
C HIS A 58 15.08 -7.42 10.24
N PRO A 59 16.39 -7.74 10.47
CA PRO A 59 17.49 -7.11 9.74
C PRO A 59 17.60 -7.57 8.27
N HIS A 60 17.08 -8.74 7.94
CA HIS A 60 17.26 -9.34 6.61
C HIS A 60 15.95 -9.50 5.82
N HIS A 61 14.80 -9.40 6.47
CA HIS A 61 13.52 -9.52 5.78
C HIS A 61 13.13 -8.20 5.13
N ARG A 62 12.62 -8.26 3.92
CA ARG A 62 12.40 -7.07 3.09
C ARG A 62 10.94 -6.82 2.74
N GLU A 63 10.10 -7.85 2.64
CA GLU A 63 8.76 -7.77 2.06
C GLU A 63 7.70 -8.05 3.10
N TYR A 64 6.79 -7.11 3.29
CA TYR A 64 5.70 -7.19 4.26
C TYR A 64 4.37 -6.89 3.58
N LYS A 65 3.32 -7.58 4.00
CA LYS A 65 1.97 -7.37 3.49
C LYS A 65 0.94 -7.56 4.61
N TRP A 66 -0.05 -6.69 4.61
CA TRP A 66 -1.19 -6.75 5.52
C TRP A 66 -2.49 -6.66 4.73
N VAL A 67 -3.52 -7.37 5.20
CA VAL A 67 -4.90 -7.11 4.83
C VAL A 67 -5.41 -5.93 5.65
N VAL A 68 -6.20 -5.08 5.01
CA VAL A 68 -6.85 -3.93 5.64
C VAL A 68 -8.26 -4.33 6.04
N ILE A 69 -8.55 -4.23 7.33
CA ILE A 69 -9.85 -4.54 7.93
C ILE A 69 -10.53 -3.25 8.33
N ASP A 70 -11.79 -3.07 7.95
CA ASP A 70 -12.65 -2.02 8.52
C ASP A 70 -12.91 -2.33 10.00
N ALA A 71 -12.50 -1.43 10.89
CA ALA A 71 -12.61 -1.66 12.34
C ALA A 71 -14.07 -1.70 12.85
N GLU A 72 -15.02 -1.18 12.09
CA GLU A 72 -16.44 -1.17 12.44
C GLU A 72 -17.15 -2.46 11.98
N SER A 73 -17.04 -2.79 10.70
CA SER A 73 -17.73 -3.96 10.13
C SER A 73 -16.95 -5.25 10.25
N LEU A 74 -15.64 -5.19 10.54
CA LEU A 74 -14.68 -6.29 10.54
C LEU A 74 -14.49 -6.94 9.16
N GLU A 75 -14.93 -6.28 8.11
CA GLU A 75 -14.78 -6.75 6.73
C GLU A 75 -13.40 -6.37 6.15
N ARG A 76 -12.91 -7.20 5.24
CA ARG A 76 -11.72 -6.93 4.47
C ARG A 76 -12.02 -5.87 3.42
N VAL A 77 -11.27 -4.77 3.41
CA VAL A 77 -11.50 -3.65 2.49
C VAL A 77 -10.34 -3.38 1.52
N GLY A 78 -9.18 -3.98 1.76
CA GLY A 78 -8.01 -3.77 0.91
C GLY A 78 -6.78 -4.51 1.39
N GLU A 79 -5.66 -4.16 0.80
CA GLU A 79 -4.33 -4.62 1.20
C GLU A 79 -3.32 -3.46 1.19
N VAL A 80 -2.27 -3.59 1.98
CA VAL A 80 -1.10 -2.72 1.95
C VAL A 80 0.17 -3.55 2.00
N SER A 81 1.23 -3.05 1.36
CA SER A 81 2.55 -3.69 1.35
C SER A 81 3.65 -2.69 1.68
N PHE A 82 4.74 -3.21 2.23
CA PHE A 82 5.95 -2.46 2.49
C PHE A 82 7.18 -3.27 2.08
N ASP A 83 8.02 -2.67 1.25
CA ASP A 83 9.28 -3.24 0.81
C ASP A 83 10.45 -2.40 1.32
N LYS A 84 11.44 -3.00 1.98
CA LYS A 84 12.70 -2.35 2.29
C LYS A 84 13.57 -2.30 1.03
N LEU A 85 13.65 -1.15 0.39
CA LEU A 85 14.42 -0.95 -0.85
C LEU A 85 15.92 -0.95 -0.56
N ASP A 86 16.33 -0.19 0.45
CA ASP A 86 17.72 -0.08 0.87
C ASP A 86 17.79 -0.11 2.41
N ILE A 87 18.31 -1.22 2.94
CA ILE A 87 18.44 -1.41 4.40
C ILE A 87 19.49 -0.45 4.96
N GLY A 88 20.60 -0.25 4.27
CA GLY A 88 21.69 0.62 4.73
C GLY A 88 21.29 2.09 4.77
N GLN A 89 20.53 2.56 3.77
CA GLN A 89 19.99 3.93 3.71
C GLN A 89 18.64 4.07 4.42
N LYS A 90 18.06 2.97 4.92
CA LYS A 90 16.78 2.96 5.65
C LYS A 90 15.62 3.52 4.80
N ILE A 91 15.59 3.14 3.54
CA ILE A 91 14.57 3.53 2.57
C ILE A 91 13.63 2.37 2.31
N GLY A 92 12.33 2.65 2.36
CA GLY A 92 11.29 1.69 2.01
C GLY A 92 10.30 2.24 1.00
N ARG A 93 9.49 1.35 0.45
CA ARG A 93 8.41 1.68 -0.49
C ARG A 93 7.12 1.03 -0.03
N ILE A 94 6.03 1.75 -0.20
CA ILE A 94 4.69 1.25 0.07
C ILE A 94 3.91 1.02 -1.21
N GLY A 95 2.99 0.04 -1.14
CA GLY A 95 1.94 -0.17 -2.12
C GLY A 95 0.62 -0.42 -1.39
N TYR A 96 -0.50 -0.13 -2.05
CA TYR A 96 -1.82 -0.38 -1.49
C TYR A 96 -2.89 -0.50 -2.56
N SER A 97 -3.93 -1.25 -2.25
CA SER A 97 -5.14 -1.37 -3.05
C SER A 97 -6.35 -1.46 -2.13
N VAL A 98 -7.42 -0.75 -2.49
CA VAL A 98 -8.71 -0.79 -1.81
C VAL A 98 -9.73 -1.40 -2.77
N HIS A 99 -10.55 -2.32 -2.26
CA HIS A 99 -11.59 -2.97 -3.06
C HIS A 99 -12.55 -1.90 -3.64
N PRO A 100 -12.90 -1.96 -4.94
CA PRO A 100 -13.70 -0.93 -5.59
C PRO A 100 -15.01 -0.58 -4.88
N GLN A 101 -15.69 -1.55 -4.28
CA GLN A 101 -16.91 -1.33 -3.50
C GLN A 101 -16.69 -0.50 -2.21
N CYS A 102 -15.44 -0.36 -1.79
CA CYS A 102 -15.02 0.40 -0.61
C CYS A 102 -14.45 1.78 -0.96
N TRP A 103 -14.43 2.15 -2.23
CA TRP A 103 -13.92 3.45 -2.66
C TRP A 103 -14.76 4.62 -2.17
N ARG A 104 -14.14 5.81 -2.09
CA ARG A 104 -14.76 7.08 -1.65
C ARG A 104 -15.28 7.09 -0.21
N LYS A 105 -14.92 6.08 0.58
CA LYS A 105 -15.27 5.95 2.00
C LYS A 105 -14.11 6.30 2.94
N GLY A 106 -12.98 6.78 2.43
CA GLY A 106 -11.81 7.16 3.24
C GLY A 106 -10.83 6.02 3.56
N PHE A 107 -11.14 4.77 3.24
CA PHE A 107 -10.31 3.61 3.57
C PHE A 107 -8.89 3.69 3.02
N GLY A 108 -8.68 4.20 1.80
CA GLY A 108 -7.35 4.36 1.24
C GLY A 108 -6.47 5.29 2.08
N THR A 109 -7.02 6.45 2.48
CA THR A 109 -6.31 7.40 3.35
C THR A 109 -6.01 6.80 4.71
N ALA A 110 -6.99 6.13 5.33
CA ALA A 110 -6.82 5.47 6.62
C ALA A 110 -5.78 4.34 6.56
N ALA A 111 -5.83 3.50 5.52
CA ALA A 111 -4.91 2.38 5.34
C ALA A 111 -3.46 2.86 5.17
N VAL A 112 -3.22 3.87 4.32
CA VAL A 112 -1.89 4.45 4.13
C VAL A 112 -1.39 5.11 5.42
N GLY A 113 -2.24 5.85 6.14
CA GLY A 113 -1.89 6.46 7.43
C GLY A 113 -1.48 5.41 8.47
N ALA A 114 -2.30 4.38 8.66
CA ALA A 114 -2.01 3.28 9.57
C ALA A 114 -0.71 2.54 9.23
N MET A 115 -0.44 2.35 7.92
CA MET A 115 0.78 1.70 7.45
C MET A 115 2.02 2.58 7.71
N VAL A 116 1.97 3.87 7.39
CA VAL A 116 3.04 4.84 7.65
C VAL A 116 3.37 4.88 9.14
N ASP A 117 2.36 4.98 10.00
CA ASP A 117 2.51 4.95 11.46
C ASP A 117 3.19 3.67 11.94
N LYS A 118 2.75 2.53 11.40
CA LYS A 118 3.32 1.22 11.73
C LYS A 118 4.80 1.13 11.32
N ILE A 119 5.14 1.59 10.11
CA ILE A 119 6.51 1.55 9.59
C ILE A 119 7.44 2.42 10.43
N PHE A 120 7.11 3.70 10.63
CA PHE A 120 7.98 4.63 11.35
C PHE A 120 8.09 4.34 12.83
N ASN A 121 7.07 3.75 13.46
CA ASN A 121 7.11 3.36 14.88
C ASN A 121 7.78 2.00 15.14
N LYS A 122 7.77 1.08 14.16
CA LYS A 122 8.18 -0.32 14.38
C LYS A 122 9.40 -0.75 13.56
N SER A 123 9.97 0.16 12.78
CA SER A 123 11.22 -0.08 12.04
C SER A 123 12.19 1.11 12.19
N ASP A 124 13.38 0.95 11.64
CA ASP A 124 14.37 2.02 11.57
C ASP A 124 14.28 2.84 10.27
N CYS A 125 13.22 2.65 9.48
CA CYS A 125 12.98 3.36 8.22
C CYS A 125 13.02 4.87 8.45
N GLN A 126 13.72 5.60 7.56
CA GLN A 126 13.84 7.06 7.63
C GLN A 126 13.13 7.76 6.47
N ARG A 127 12.84 7.02 5.41
CA ARG A 127 12.15 7.53 4.22
C ARG A 127 11.24 6.46 3.63
N ILE A 128 10.01 6.84 3.35
CA ILE A 128 9.04 6.00 2.62
C ILE A 128 8.81 6.62 1.24
N GLU A 129 8.91 5.79 0.21
CA GLU A 129 8.60 6.14 -1.17
C GLU A 129 7.28 5.51 -1.60
N ALA A 130 6.61 6.15 -2.55
CA ALA A 130 5.44 5.62 -3.23
C ALA A 130 5.39 6.13 -4.67
N GLU A 131 4.83 5.34 -5.56
CA GLU A 131 4.55 5.73 -6.93
C GLU A 131 3.07 5.55 -7.26
N CYS A 132 2.54 6.41 -8.10
CA CYS A 132 1.22 6.19 -8.69
C CYS A 132 1.19 6.67 -10.14
N SER A 133 0.39 5.99 -10.96
CA SER A 133 0.13 6.42 -12.35
C SER A 133 -0.35 7.88 -12.37
N ILE A 134 0.14 8.67 -13.33
CA ILE A 134 -0.32 10.05 -13.53
C ILE A 134 -1.84 10.15 -13.77
N HIS A 135 -2.46 9.04 -14.19
CA HIS A 135 -3.91 8.93 -14.41
C HIS A 135 -4.68 8.57 -13.13
N ASN A 136 -4.02 8.18 -12.05
CA ASN A 136 -4.65 7.82 -10.78
C ASN A 136 -4.67 8.99 -9.79
N SER A 137 -5.53 9.98 -10.06
CA SER A 137 -5.67 11.16 -9.20
C SER A 137 -6.17 10.83 -7.79
N ALA A 138 -6.89 9.72 -7.61
CA ALA A 138 -7.36 9.27 -6.30
C ALA A 138 -6.17 8.84 -5.43
N SER A 139 -5.24 8.06 -5.99
CA SER A 139 -4.02 7.65 -5.29
C SER A 139 -3.12 8.84 -4.95
N SER A 140 -2.93 9.80 -5.87
CA SER A 140 -2.19 11.03 -5.58
C SER A 140 -2.76 11.76 -4.36
N ARG A 141 -4.09 11.95 -4.31
CA ARG A 141 -4.75 12.60 -3.16
C ARG A 141 -4.60 11.83 -1.84
N VAL A 142 -4.62 10.49 -1.89
CA VAL A 142 -4.39 9.65 -0.70
C VAL A 142 -2.98 9.88 -0.16
N LEU A 143 -1.97 9.89 -1.02
CA LEU A 143 -0.59 10.12 -0.62
C LEU A 143 -0.40 11.54 -0.06
N GLU A 144 -0.89 12.57 -0.75
CA GLU A 144 -0.81 13.96 -0.31
C GLU A 144 -1.48 14.19 1.05
N LYS A 145 -2.66 13.59 1.29
CA LYS A 145 -3.35 13.64 2.59
C LYS A 145 -2.58 12.98 3.73
N ASN A 146 -1.69 12.05 3.41
CA ASN A 146 -0.80 11.38 4.38
C ASN A 146 0.58 12.06 4.48
N GLY A 147 0.73 13.28 3.94
CA GLY A 147 1.93 14.08 4.07
C GLY A 147 3.04 13.76 3.08
N PHE A 148 2.80 12.89 2.10
CA PHE A 148 3.77 12.63 1.04
C PHE A 148 3.92 13.85 0.13
N THR A 149 5.16 14.17 -0.20
CA THR A 149 5.51 15.22 -1.18
C THR A 149 5.71 14.57 -2.55
N ARG A 150 5.08 15.14 -3.59
CA ARG A 150 5.37 14.75 -4.97
C ARG A 150 6.71 15.33 -5.39
N GLU A 151 7.67 14.48 -5.70
CA GLU A 151 9.05 14.84 -5.97
C GLU A 151 9.37 14.90 -7.47
N GLY A 152 8.54 14.27 -8.31
CA GLY A 152 8.77 14.27 -9.75
C GLY A 152 7.89 13.33 -10.52
N THR A 153 8.27 13.10 -11.79
CA THR A 153 7.62 12.17 -12.71
C THR A 153 8.64 11.22 -13.31
N LYS A 154 8.37 9.92 -13.16
CA LYS A 154 9.13 8.84 -13.80
C LYS A 154 8.48 8.54 -15.15
N ARG A 155 9.10 8.97 -16.25
CA ARG A 155 8.53 8.78 -17.60
C ARG A 155 8.61 7.31 -18.02
N GLY A 156 7.51 6.80 -18.60
CA GLY A 156 7.41 5.43 -19.10
C GLY A 156 7.79 4.38 -18.04
N TYR A 157 7.47 4.63 -16.78
CA TYR A 157 8.01 3.87 -15.65
C TYR A 157 7.54 2.42 -15.64
N LEU A 158 6.24 2.18 -15.75
CA LEU A 158 5.68 0.83 -15.77
C LEU A 158 4.88 0.60 -17.07
N GLU A 159 4.86 -0.64 -17.51
CA GLU A 159 3.96 -1.09 -18.55
C GLU A 159 2.66 -1.61 -17.91
N ILE A 160 1.54 -1.00 -18.30
CA ILE A 160 0.20 -1.36 -17.83
C ILE A 160 -0.65 -1.65 -19.06
N HIS A 161 -1.15 -2.87 -19.16
CA HIS A 161 -1.91 -3.34 -20.33
C HIS A 161 -1.21 -3.09 -21.68
N GLY A 162 0.11 -3.31 -21.74
CA GLY A 162 0.91 -3.15 -22.95
C GLY A 162 1.30 -1.70 -23.29
N VAL A 163 0.98 -0.74 -22.42
CA VAL A 163 1.31 0.68 -22.62
C VAL A 163 2.26 1.16 -21.52
N ARG A 164 3.33 1.83 -21.91
CA ARG A 164 4.23 2.52 -20.96
C ARG A 164 3.56 3.75 -20.38
N VAL A 165 3.43 3.79 -19.06
CA VAL A 165 2.72 4.83 -18.32
C VAL A 165 3.69 5.59 -17.41
N ASP A 166 3.58 6.92 -17.45
CA ASP A 166 4.31 7.78 -16.53
C ASP A 166 3.73 7.65 -15.12
N HIS A 167 4.60 7.76 -14.12
CA HIS A 167 4.21 7.70 -12.71
C HIS A 167 4.76 8.91 -11.96
N TYR A 168 3.95 9.47 -11.07
CA TYR A 168 4.43 10.40 -10.07
C TYR A 168 5.24 9.65 -9.01
N SER A 169 6.35 10.26 -8.60
CA SER A 169 7.18 9.81 -7.50
C SER A 169 6.86 10.64 -6.26
N PHE A 170 6.61 9.98 -5.16
CA PHE A 170 6.30 10.58 -3.85
C PHE A 170 7.29 10.11 -2.80
N GLY A 171 7.60 10.98 -1.85
CA GLY A 171 8.43 10.68 -0.70
C GLY A 171 7.86 11.26 0.59
N LEU A 172 8.09 10.57 1.70
CA LEU A 172 7.78 11.04 3.06
C LEU A 172 8.98 10.74 3.95
N LEU A 173 9.54 11.78 4.58
CA LEU A 173 10.60 11.64 5.56
C LEU A 173 10.01 11.39 6.96
N LYS A 174 10.70 10.61 7.77
CA LYS A 174 10.29 10.38 9.16
C LYS A 174 10.18 11.67 9.95
N GLU A 175 11.13 12.60 9.77
CA GLU A 175 11.11 13.91 10.44
C GLU A 175 9.89 14.77 10.07
N ASP A 176 9.39 14.67 8.82
CA ASP A 176 8.20 15.42 8.39
C ASP A 176 6.92 14.79 8.95
N TRP A 177 6.88 13.48 9.03
CA TRP A 177 5.80 12.76 9.69
C TRP A 177 5.75 13.09 11.21
N GLU A 178 6.89 13.16 11.88
CA GLU A 178 6.98 13.54 13.31
C GLU A 178 6.48 14.97 13.56
N LYS A 179 6.74 15.91 12.66
CA LYS A 179 6.28 17.31 12.77
C LYS A 179 4.77 17.49 12.59
N GLN A 180 4.09 16.54 11.95
CA GLN A 180 2.65 16.59 11.67
C GLN A 180 1.79 16.04 12.83
N ARG A 181 2.43 15.54 13.88
CA ARG A 181 1.81 14.94 15.07
C ARG A 181 1.97 15.82 16.30
#